data_7705a68433210dfbc470c94b60f32e77
#
_entry.id   7705a68433210dfbc470c94b60f32e77
#
_cell.length_a   1.000
_cell.length_b   1.000
_cell.length_c   1.000
_cell.angle_alpha   90.00
_cell.angle_beta   90.00
_cell.angle_gamma   90.00
#
_symmetry.space_group_name_H-M   'P 1'
#
loop_
_entity.id
_entity.type
_entity.pdbx_description
1 polymer ?
#
loop_
_entity_poly.entity_id
_entity_poly.type
_entity_poly.pdbx_seq_one_letter_code
_entity_poly.pdbx_strand_id
1 'polypeptide(L)'
;GRGLSGLISGAVKLVKSTFAAKKFFARVRPDVLFTTGGYIAVPVCKGADSVKTPIVLMNCDADILMSSKIVLDKAKLVACGFAGSARSAANEKGRITGNPVRVEIEALPAPEERLSERTGPMKLLVFGGSLGAKVLNETVPEALAMFDEDKRPIVLHQTGKGNVEAVKARYEQLGIQAEVVEFIHDMGKAYR
;
A
#
# COMPACT_ATOMS: atom_id res chain seq x y z
N GLY A 1 -21.50 11.58 -9.58
CA GLY A 1 -22.36 11.58 -8.42
C GLY A 1 -23.27 10.37 -8.43
N ARG A 2 -23.16 9.53 -7.41
CA ARG A 2 -24.14 8.44 -7.20
C ARG A 2 -25.35 9.09 -6.54
N GLY A 3 -26.47 9.15 -7.26
CA GLY A 3 -27.73 9.69 -6.74
C GLY A 3 -28.25 8.96 -5.49
N LEU A 4 -29.33 9.48 -4.89
CA LEU A 4 -29.95 8.96 -3.65
C LEU A 4 -30.20 7.44 -3.70
N SER A 5 -30.56 6.88 -4.85
CA SER A 5 -30.73 5.44 -5.07
C SER A 5 -29.44 4.62 -4.85
N GLY A 6 -28.29 5.17 -5.21
CA GLY A 6 -26.99 4.53 -4.97
C GLY A 6 -26.59 4.50 -3.51
N LEU A 7 -26.94 5.52 -2.73
CA LEU A 7 -26.72 5.56 -1.28
C LEU A 7 -27.59 4.55 -0.56
N ILE A 8 -28.88 4.46 -0.91
CA ILE A 8 -29.81 3.48 -0.33
C ILE A 8 -29.36 2.05 -0.63
N SER A 9 -29.00 1.77 -1.90
CA SER A 9 -28.48 0.45 -2.29
C SER A 9 -27.20 0.09 -1.53
N GLY A 10 -26.29 1.06 -1.32
CA GLY A 10 -25.07 0.88 -0.54
C GLY A 10 -25.36 0.56 0.93
N ALA A 11 -26.29 1.26 1.55
CA ALA A 11 -26.69 1.03 2.92
C ALA A 11 -27.34 -0.37 3.11
N VAL A 12 -28.21 -0.78 2.20
CA VAL A 12 -28.83 -2.12 2.22
C VAL A 12 -27.77 -3.22 2.09
N LYS A 13 -26.80 -3.04 1.16
CA LYS A 13 -25.67 -3.98 1.01
C LYS A 13 -24.83 -4.07 2.29
N LEU A 14 -24.53 -2.94 2.92
CA LEU A 14 -23.76 -2.90 4.17
C LEU A 14 -24.46 -3.68 5.30
N VAL A 15 -25.78 -3.46 5.47
CA VAL A 15 -26.56 -4.17 6.48
C VAL A 15 -26.59 -5.68 6.22
N LYS A 16 -26.87 -6.09 4.97
CA LYS A 16 -26.86 -7.51 4.57
C LYS A 16 -25.49 -8.16 4.80
N SER A 17 -24.41 -7.47 4.43
CA SER A 17 -23.05 -7.97 4.62
C SER A 17 -22.68 -8.08 6.11
N THR A 18 -23.11 -7.13 6.95
CA THR A 18 -22.89 -7.18 8.40
C THR A 18 -23.62 -8.38 9.01
N PHE A 19 -24.86 -8.63 8.58
CA PHE A 19 -25.63 -9.77 9.09
C PHE A 19 -25.05 -11.11 8.64
N ALA A 20 -24.58 -11.21 7.39
CA ALA A 20 -23.89 -12.39 6.89
C ALA A 20 -22.58 -12.64 7.67
N ALA A 21 -21.80 -11.58 7.92
CA ALA A 21 -20.60 -11.67 8.74
C ALA A 21 -20.91 -12.14 10.18
N LYS A 22 -21.95 -11.58 10.83
CA LYS A 22 -22.38 -12.04 12.16
C LYS A 22 -22.69 -13.53 12.17
N LYS A 23 -23.47 -14.03 11.21
CA LYS A 23 -23.76 -15.47 11.10
C LYS A 23 -22.50 -16.31 10.92
N PHE A 24 -21.57 -15.85 10.09
CA PHE A 24 -20.30 -16.52 9.87
C PHE A 24 -19.51 -16.63 11.17
N PHE A 25 -19.28 -15.51 11.88
CA PHE A 25 -18.53 -15.49 13.13
C PHE A 25 -19.22 -16.30 14.24
N ALA A 26 -20.55 -16.28 14.35
CA ALA A 26 -21.29 -17.08 15.30
C ALA A 26 -21.14 -18.60 15.05
N ARG A 27 -20.99 -18.99 13.77
CA ARG A 27 -20.79 -20.40 13.37
C ARG A 27 -19.36 -20.85 13.53
N VAL A 28 -18.40 -20.07 13.02
CA VAL A 28 -16.98 -20.44 12.95
C VAL A 28 -16.27 -20.24 14.29
N ARG A 29 -16.71 -19.21 15.05
CA ARG A 29 -16.15 -18.83 16.36
C ARG A 29 -14.62 -18.70 16.37
N PRO A 30 -14.03 -17.87 15.47
CA PRO A 30 -12.60 -17.67 15.48
C PRO A 30 -12.16 -16.91 16.73
N ASP A 31 -10.95 -17.20 17.21
CA ASP A 31 -10.36 -16.54 18.38
C ASP A 31 -10.04 -15.07 18.14
N VAL A 32 -9.74 -14.70 16.89
CA VAL A 32 -9.37 -13.33 16.51
C VAL A 32 -9.74 -13.06 15.05
N LEU A 33 -10.14 -11.82 14.75
CA LEU A 33 -10.21 -11.27 13.42
C LEU A 33 -8.98 -10.37 13.19
N PHE A 34 -8.14 -10.72 12.23
CA PHE A 34 -7.09 -9.85 11.72
C PHE A 34 -7.54 -9.21 10.41
N THR A 35 -7.35 -7.89 10.28
CA THR A 35 -7.73 -7.14 9.07
C THR A 35 -6.75 -6.02 8.76
N THR A 36 -6.52 -5.77 7.48
CA THR A 36 -5.74 -4.64 6.97
C THR A 36 -6.62 -3.43 6.61
N GLY A 37 -7.90 -3.45 6.98
CA GLY A 37 -8.83 -2.36 6.67
C GLY A 37 -9.51 -2.51 5.30
N GLY A 38 -9.82 -1.38 4.68
CA GLY A 38 -10.59 -1.31 3.44
C GLY A 38 -12.10 -1.35 3.66
N TYR A 39 -12.86 -1.14 2.58
CA TYR A 39 -14.33 -1.02 2.68
C TYR A 39 -15.02 -2.28 3.16
N ILE A 40 -14.49 -3.46 2.83
CA ILE A 40 -15.04 -4.77 3.24
C ILE A 40 -14.82 -5.00 4.73
N ALA A 41 -13.78 -4.44 5.33
CA ALA A 41 -13.52 -4.58 6.76
C ALA A 41 -14.66 -4.02 7.62
N VAL A 42 -15.37 -2.98 7.18
CA VAL A 42 -16.44 -2.35 7.96
C VAL A 42 -17.55 -3.34 8.35
N PRO A 43 -18.25 -4.01 7.40
CA PRO A 43 -19.29 -4.97 7.77
C PRO A 43 -18.73 -6.21 8.46
N VAL A 44 -17.51 -6.65 8.11
CA VAL A 44 -16.86 -7.82 8.72
C VAL A 44 -16.54 -7.56 10.18
N CYS A 45 -15.91 -6.41 10.49
CA CYS A 45 -15.60 -6.03 11.87
C CYS A 45 -16.86 -5.81 12.72
N LYS A 46 -17.92 -5.21 12.15
CA LYS A 46 -19.21 -5.08 12.85
C LYS A 46 -19.83 -6.45 13.18
N GLY A 47 -19.74 -7.40 12.25
CA GLY A 47 -20.16 -8.77 12.46
C GLY A 47 -19.39 -9.48 13.57
N ALA A 48 -18.06 -9.39 13.56
CA ALA A 48 -17.16 -9.93 14.57
C ALA A 48 -17.44 -9.33 15.96
N ASP A 49 -17.52 -8.00 16.06
CA ASP A 49 -17.81 -7.28 17.30
C ASP A 49 -19.15 -7.71 17.91
N SER A 50 -20.18 -7.95 17.08
CA SER A 50 -21.51 -8.36 17.54
C SER A 50 -21.51 -9.72 18.26
N VAL A 51 -20.51 -10.55 18.05
CA VAL A 51 -20.32 -11.86 18.70
C VAL A 51 -19.07 -11.89 19.62
N LYS A 52 -18.51 -10.72 19.89
CA LYS A 52 -17.37 -10.52 20.80
C LYS A 52 -16.05 -11.16 20.32
N THR A 53 -15.89 -11.40 19.03
CA THR A 53 -14.60 -11.81 18.47
C THR A 53 -13.63 -10.63 18.52
N PRO A 54 -12.45 -10.75 19.15
CA PRO A 54 -11.45 -9.69 19.21
C PRO A 54 -10.98 -9.29 17.79
N ILE A 55 -10.73 -7.99 17.59
CA ILE A 55 -10.30 -7.44 16.29
C ILE A 55 -8.89 -6.87 16.44
N VAL A 56 -7.99 -7.28 15.55
CA VAL A 56 -6.67 -6.68 15.35
C VAL A 56 -6.67 -6.01 13.98
N LEU A 57 -6.46 -4.69 13.98
CA LEU A 57 -6.36 -3.89 12.76
C LEU A 57 -4.88 -3.64 12.44
N MET A 58 -4.44 -4.01 11.25
CA MET A 58 -3.14 -3.62 10.71
C MET A 58 -3.31 -2.36 9.84
N ASN A 59 -2.63 -1.29 10.20
CA ASN A 59 -2.59 -0.07 9.41
C ASN A 59 -1.19 0.13 8.80
N CYS A 60 -1.10 -0.04 7.49
CA CYS A 60 0.15 0.06 6.74
C CYS A 60 0.50 1.50 6.33
N ASP A 61 -0.42 2.44 6.48
CA ASP A 61 -0.28 3.82 6.04
C ASP A 61 0.30 4.72 7.14
N ALA A 62 0.87 5.85 6.74
CA ALA A 62 1.43 6.84 7.67
C ALA A 62 0.37 7.49 8.58
N ASP A 63 -0.89 7.51 8.14
CA ASP A 63 -2.05 7.92 8.94
C ASP A 63 -3.16 6.87 8.84
N ILE A 64 -4.19 7.00 9.68
CA ILE A 64 -5.32 6.07 9.68
C ILE A 64 -6.32 6.48 8.61
N LEU A 65 -6.52 5.60 7.63
CA LEU A 65 -7.49 5.82 6.55
C LEU A 65 -8.93 5.89 7.07
N MET A 66 -9.79 6.60 6.35
CA MET A 66 -11.19 6.81 6.73
C MET A 66 -11.95 5.48 6.96
N SER A 67 -11.73 4.47 6.11
CA SER A 67 -12.34 3.15 6.27
C SER A 67 -11.88 2.43 7.55
N SER A 68 -10.63 2.64 7.94
CA SER A 68 -10.06 2.09 9.18
C SER A 68 -10.56 2.86 10.41
N LYS A 69 -10.80 4.18 10.32
CA LYS A 69 -11.37 4.99 11.41
C LYS A 69 -12.73 4.46 11.89
N ILE A 70 -13.55 3.96 10.97
CA ILE A 70 -14.89 3.41 11.29
C ILE A 70 -14.81 2.17 12.19
N VAL A 71 -13.74 1.38 12.08
CA VAL A 71 -13.56 0.13 12.84
C VAL A 71 -12.57 0.28 14.00
N LEU A 72 -11.90 1.43 14.09
CA LEU A 72 -10.87 1.69 15.08
C LEU A 72 -11.36 1.50 16.52
N ASP A 73 -12.55 2.01 16.83
CA ASP A 73 -13.14 1.91 18.18
C ASP A 73 -13.41 0.45 18.58
N LYS A 74 -13.64 -0.42 17.60
CA LYS A 74 -13.91 -1.85 17.78
C LYS A 74 -12.64 -2.69 17.86
N ALA A 75 -11.52 -2.17 17.37
CA ALA A 75 -10.24 -2.86 17.44
C ALA A 75 -9.75 -2.95 18.89
N LYS A 76 -9.30 -4.13 19.27
CA LYS A 76 -8.61 -4.37 20.55
C LYS A 76 -7.14 -3.95 20.47
N LEU A 77 -6.55 -4.08 19.28
CA LEU A 77 -5.17 -3.69 18.99
C LEU A 77 -5.10 -3.11 17.58
N VAL A 78 -4.27 -2.10 17.40
CA VAL A 78 -3.91 -1.55 16.09
C VAL A 78 -2.41 -1.70 15.88
N ALA A 79 -2.02 -2.60 14.99
CA ALA A 79 -0.64 -2.75 14.53
C ALA A 79 -0.36 -1.66 13.49
N CYS A 80 0.66 -0.86 13.68
CA CYS A 80 0.94 0.32 12.87
C CYS A 80 2.29 0.21 12.18
N GLY A 81 2.31 0.48 10.88
CA GLY A 81 3.54 0.54 10.09
C GLY A 81 4.42 1.74 10.47
N PHE A 82 3.82 2.83 10.96
CA PHE A 82 4.49 4.10 11.22
C PHE A 82 4.10 4.71 12.57
N ALA A 83 5.03 5.47 13.17
CA ALA A 83 4.80 6.15 14.44
C ALA A 83 3.65 7.19 14.36
N GLY A 84 3.43 7.84 13.21
CA GLY A 84 2.33 8.76 12.98
C GLY A 84 0.98 8.08 13.17
N SER A 85 0.77 6.95 12.52
CA SER A 85 -0.48 6.19 12.64
C SER A 85 -0.67 5.59 14.04
N ALA A 86 0.41 5.21 14.75
CA ALA A 86 0.30 4.75 16.13
C ALA A 86 -0.20 5.84 17.07
N ARG A 87 0.23 7.10 16.87
CA ARG A 87 -0.30 8.26 17.61
C ARG A 87 -1.76 8.55 17.27
N SER A 88 -2.09 8.49 15.96
CA SER A 88 -3.46 8.70 15.47
C SER A 88 -4.43 7.58 15.88
N ALA A 89 -3.93 6.38 16.18
CA ALA A 89 -4.74 5.26 16.64
C ALA A 89 -5.37 5.47 18.03
N ALA A 90 -5.01 6.55 18.70
CA ALA A 90 -5.49 7.01 20.02
C ALA A 90 -5.68 5.92 21.09
N ASN A 91 -5.53 6.27 22.35
CA ASN A 91 -5.97 5.44 23.48
C ASN A 91 -5.24 4.11 23.68
N GLU A 92 -3.91 4.09 23.67
CA GLU A 92 -3.10 2.92 24.09
C GLU A 92 -3.23 1.64 23.23
N LYS A 93 -4.09 1.66 22.19
CA LYS A 93 -4.30 0.50 21.30
C LYS A 93 -3.26 0.39 20.18
N GLY A 94 -2.61 1.50 19.83
CA GLY A 94 -1.61 1.54 18.76
C GLY A 94 -0.28 0.92 19.19
N ARG A 95 0.28 0.05 18.37
CA ARG A 95 1.63 -0.51 18.54
C ARG A 95 2.39 -0.34 17.22
N ILE A 96 3.61 0.16 17.29
CA ILE A 96 4.48 0.23 16.12
C ILE A 96 5.06 -1.17 15.90
N THR A 97 4.67 -1.80 14.80
CA THR A 97 5.12 -3.14 14.41
C THR A 97 5.96 -3.12 13.14
N GLY A 98 6.00 -1.98 12.43
CA GLY A 98 6.47 -1.95 11.06
C GLY A 98 5.45 -2.58 10.10
N ASN A 99 5.71 -2.45 8.80
CA ASN A 99 4.94 -3.13 7.77
C ASN A 99 5.56 -4.49 7.46
N PRO A 100 4.76 -5.55 7.27
CA PRO A 100 5.29 -6.82 6.79
C PRO A 100 5.82 -6.65 5.37
N VAL A 101 7.04 -7.07 5.14
CA VAL A 101 7.69 -7.08 3.83
C VAL A 101 8.04 -8.50 3.41
N ARG A 102 8.32 -8.70 2.14
CA ARG A 102 8.75 -10.00 1.63
C ARG A 102 10.12 -10.37 2.19
N VAL A 103 10.32 -11.66 2.48
CA VAL A 103 11.55 -12.17 3.08
C VAL A 103 12.80 -11.82 2.26
N GLU A 104 12.69 -11.85 0.93
CA GLU A 104 13.80 -11.49 0.03
C GLU A 104 14.20 -10.00 0.10
N ILE A 105 13.32 -9.13 0.58
CA ILE A 105 13.61 -7.71 0.81
C ILE A 105 14.15 -7.51 2.23
N GLU A 106 13.53 -8.18 3.21
CA GLU A 106 13.95 -8.12 4.62
C GLU A 106 15.38 -8.65 4.81
N ALA A 107 15.76 -9.67 4.03
CA ALA A 107 17.10 -10.27 4.07
C ALA A 107 18.20 -9.42 3.39
N LEU A 108 17.86 -8.28 2.79
CA LEU A 108 18.87 -7.40 2.21
C LEU A 108 19.73 -6.76 3.30
N PRO A 109 21.04 -6.60 3.09
CA PRO A 109 21.89 -5.83 3.99
C PRO A 109 21.35 -4.41 4.19
N ALA A 110 21.69 -3.79 5.31
CA ALA A 110 21.34 -2.41 5.58
C ALA A 110 21.78 -1.46 4.46
N PRO A 111 21.06 -0.37 4.19
CA PRO A 111 21.42 0.58 3.13
C PRO A 111 22.86 1.09 3.24
N GLU A 112 23.31 1.35 4.46
CA GLU A 112 24.66 1.83 4.76
C GLU A 112 25.73 0.83 4.30
N GLU A 113 25.49 -0.47 4.47
CA GLU A 113 26.40 -1.53 4.05
C GLU A 113 26.38 -1.70 2.53
N ARG A 114 25.20 -1.91 1.93
CA ARG A 114 25.06 -2.21 0.49
C ARG A 114 25.31 -1.03 -0.43
N LEU A 115 25.28 0.22 0.09
CA LEU A 115 25.54 1.43 -0.69
C LEU A 115 26.96 1.97 -0.51
N SER A 116 27.71 1.53 0.51
CA SER A 116 29.03 2.07 0.86
C SER A 116 30.07 1.93 -0.26
N GLU A 117 29.99 0.86 -1.04
CA GLU A 117 30.96 0.59 -2.13
C GLU A 117 30.42 0.95 -3.52
N ARG A 118 29.26 1.59 -3.61
CA ARG A 118 28.70 1.97 -4.91
C ARG A 118 29.47 3.10 -5.53
N THR A 119 29.92 2.87 -6.76
CA THR A 119 30.56 3.85 -7.63
C THR A 119 29.74 4.03 -8.92
N GLY A 120 29.93 5.15 -9.61
CA GLY A 120 29.22 5.46 -10.86
C GLY A 120 27.89 6.19 -10.66
N PRO A 121 27.05 6.26 -11.72
CA PRO A 121 25.80 6.99 -11.69
C PRO A 121 24.82 6.45 -10.65
N MET A 122 24.02 7.34 -10.08
CA MET A 122 22.92 6.97 -9.20
C MET A 122 21.95 6.02 -9.94
N LYS A 123 21.44 5.02 -9.25
CA LYS A 123 20.37 4.14 -9.74
C LYS A 123 19.06 4.53 -9.09
N LEU A 124 18.04 4.78 -9.89
CA LEU A 124 16.72 5.15 -9.44
C LEU A 124 15.70 4.04 -9.77
N LEU A 125 15.10 3.48 -8.75
CA LEU A 125 13.99 2.54 -8.89
C LEU A 125 12.67 3.29 -8.72
N VAL A 126 11.80 3.23 -9.75
CA VAL A 126 10.47 3.85 -9.78
C VAL A 126 9.40 2.77 -9.89
N PHE A 127 8.50 2.71 -8.94
CA PHE A 127 7.37 1.77 -9.01
C PHE A 127 6.15 2.29 -8.24
N GLY A 128 4.97 1.99 -8.75
CA GLY A 128 3.69 2.44 -8.21
C GLY A 128 2.75 1.28 -7.82
N GLY A 129 3.32 0.13 -7.44
CA GLY A 129 2.57 -1.10 -7.19
C GLY A 129 2.22 -1.84 -8.49
N SER A 130 1.48 -2.95 -8.39
CA SER A 130 1.24 -3.88 -9.52
C SER A 130 0.53 -3.25 -10.72
N LEU A 131 -0.29 -2.23 -10.50
CA LEU A 131 -1.02 -1.53 -11.58
C LEU A 131 -0.26 -0.32 -12.13
N GLY A 132 0.90 0.02 -11.55
CA GLY A 132 1.59 1.25 -11.83
C GLY A 132 0.90 2.46 -11.18
N ALA A 133 1.54 3.63 -11.28
CA ALA A 133 1.00 4.90 -10.80
C ALA A 133 1.08 5.94 -11.91
N LYS A 134 -0.08 6.39 -12.40
CA LYS A 134 -0.15 7.38 -13.49
C LYS A 134 0.69 8.63 -13.18
N VAL A 135 0.62 9.14 -11.96
CA VAL A 135 1.41 10.30 -11.54
C VAL A 135 2.91 10.06 -11.70
N LEU A 136 3.42 8.88 -11.29
CA LEU A 136 4.85 8.56 -11.46
C LEU A 136 5.21 8.42 -12.93
N ASN A 137 4.38 7.75 -13.72
CA ASN A 137 4.60 7.55 -15.14
C ASN A 137 4.70 8.88 -15.91
N GLU A 138 3.92 9.89 -15.49
CA GLU A 138 3.87 11.20 -16.15
C GLU A 138 4.92 12.18 -15.58
N THR A 139 5.16 12.19 -14.27
CA THR A 139 6.00 13.24 -13.66
C THR A 139 7.47 12.88 -13.52
N VAL A 140 7.81 11.59 -13.35
CA VAL A 140 9.22 11.22 -13.14
C VAL A 140 10.10 11.50 -14.37
N PRO A 141 9.69 11.16 -15.62
CA PRO A 141 10.48 11.53 -16.79
C PRO A 141 10.73 13.04 -16.89
N GLU A 142 9.69 13.86 -16.64
CA GLU A 142 9.80 15.31 -16.69
C GLU A 142 10.74 15.87 -15.60
N ALA A 143 10.62 15.35 -14.39
CA ALA A 143 11.48 15.76 -13.29
C ALA A 143 12.96 15.44 -13.58
N LEU A 144 13.23 14.27 -14.15
CA LEU A 144 14.60 13.87 -14.49
C LEU A 144 15.18 14.67 -15.65
N ALA A 145 14.34 15.17 -16.55
CA ALA A 145 14.77 16.07 -17.63
C ALA A 145 15.28 17.41 -17.12
N MET A 146 14.91 17.82 -15.90
CA MET A 146 15.38 19.05 -15.27
C MET A 146 16.82 18.96 -14.72
N PHE A 147 17.37 17.75 -14.63
CA PHE A 147 18.77 17.55 -14.22
C PHE A 147 19.70 17.69 -15.42
N ASP A 148 20.92 18.18 -15.18
CA ASP A 148 22.01 18.13 -16.14
C ASP A 148 22.27 16.67 -16.56
N GLU A 149 22.63 16.42 -17.80
CA GLU A 149 22.75 15.07 -18.36
C GLU A 149 23.71 14.17 -17.57
N ASP A 150 24.83 14.75 -17.12
CA ASP A 150 25.85 14.06 -16.32
C ASP A 150 25.41 13.70 -14.89
N LYS A 151 24.31 14.30 -14.42
CA LYS A 151 23.71 14.05 -13.09
C LYS A 151 22.49 13.14 -13.12
N ARG A 152 22.03 12.76 -14.32
CA ARG A 152 20.84 11.90 -14.45
C ARG A 152 21.12 10.49 -13.95
N PRO A 153 20.20 9.89 -13.15
CA PRO A 153 20.32 8.50 -12.71
C PRO A 153 20.04 7.52 -13.85
N ILE A 154 20.56 6.31 -13.72
CA ILE A 154 20.08 5.17 -14.48
C ILE A 154 18.74 4.72 -13.87
N VAL A 155 17.68 4.64 -14.68
CA VAL A 155 16.31 4.43 -14.20
C VAL A 155 15.85 3.00 -14.49
N LEU A 156 15.27 2.34 -13.48
CA LEU A 156 14.39 1.20 -13.65
C LEU A 156 12.98 1.63 -13.27
N HIS A 157 12.07 1.69 -14.25
CA HIS A 157 10.70 2.16 -14.05
C HIS A 157 9.66 1.08 -14.35
N GLN A 158 8.93 0.67 -13.32
CA GLN A 158 7.79 -0.22 -13.44
C GLN A 158 6.50 0.59 -13.59
N THR A 159 5.88 0.50 -14.76
CA THR A 159 4.79 1.39 -15.18
C THR A 159 3.38 0.81 -15.00
N GLY A 160 3.27 -0.50 -14.79
CA GLY A 160 2.00 -1.22 -14.84
C GLY A 160 1.54 -1.53 -16.27
N LYS A 161 0.53 -2.37 -16.36
CA LYS A 161 0.04 -2.92 -17.62
C LYS A 161 -0.41 -1.84 -18.60
N GLY A 162 0.07 -1.96 -19.85
CA GLY A 162 -0.34 -1.12 -20.98
C GLY A 162 0.28 0.28 -21.00
N ASN A 163 1.25 0.61 -20.11
CA ASN A 163 1.87 1.92 -20.06
C ASN A 163 3.32 1.94 -20.57
N VAL A 164 3.93 0.77 -20.80
CA VAL A 164 5.36 0.63 -21.11
C VAL A 164 5.77 1.47 -22.31
N GLU A 165 5.08 1.32 -23.45
CA GLU A 165 5.45 1.99 -24.71
C GLU A 165 5.39 3.51 -24.57
N ALA A 166 4.34 4.04 -23.94
CA ALA A 166 4.18 5.48 -23.78
C ALA A 166 5.26 6.09 -22.86
N VAL A 167 5.57 5.42 -21.74
CA VAL A 167 6.58 5.89 -20.81
C VAL A 167 7.99 5.73 -21.37
N LYS A 168 8.27 4.64 -22.07
CA LYS A 168 9.54 4.42 -22.76
C LYS A 168 9.79 5.49 -23.81
N ALA A 169 8.81 5.75 -24.70
CA ALA A 169 8.91 6.81 -25.70
C ALA A 169 9.16 8.19 -25.06
N ARG A 170 8.56 8.44 -23.89
CA ARG A 170 8.79 9.70 -23.18
C ARG A 170 10.22 9.85 -22.67
N TYR A 171 10.81 8.80 -22.08
CA TYR A 171 12.21 8.80 -21.69
C TYR A 171 13.15 8.99 -22.88
N GLU A 172 12.87 8.32 -24.00
CA GLU A 172 13.66 8.46 -25.24
C GLU A 172 13.62 9.89 -25.79
N GLN A 173 12.43 10.52 -25.84
CA GLN A 173 12.27 11.94 -26.26
C GLN A 173 13.05 12.91 -25.39
N LEU A 174 13.22 12.61 -24.10
CA LEU A 174 13.94 13.44 -23.13
C LEU A 174 15.44 13.10 -23.05
N GLY A 175 15.90 12.13 -23.85
CA GLY A 175 17.30 11.69 -23.83
C GLY A 175 17.73 11.05 -22.50
N ILE A 176 16.80 10.38 -21.81
CA ILE A 176 17.06 9.76 -20.50
C ILE A 176 17.19 8.24 -20.65
N GLN A 177 18.25 7.68 -20.14
CA GLN A 177 18.45 6.23 -20.12
C GLN A 177 17.55 5.59 -19.05
N ALA A 178 16.59 4.78 -19.50
CA ALA A 178 15.66 4.09 -18.62
C ALA A 178 15.36 2.67 -19.12
N GLU A 179 15.37 1.72 -18.21
CA GLU A 179 14.76 0.42 -18.40
C GLU A 179 13.30 0.53 -17.94
N VAL A 180 12.36 0.38 -18.88
CA VAL A 180 10.93 0.52 -18.62
C VAL A 180 10.27 -0.83 -18.75
N VAL A 181 9.61 -1.29 -17.66
CA VAL A 181 9.00 -2.62 -17.58
C VAL A 181 7.55 -2.53 -17.10
N GLU A 182 6.74 -3.49 -17.51
CA GLU A 182 5.35 -3.60 -17.06
C GLU A 182 5.29 -3.99 -15.56
N PHE A 183 6.12 -4.95 -15.18
CA PHE A 183 6.16 -5.51 -13.83
C PHE A 183 7.56 -5.98 -13.45
N ILE A 184 7.94 -5.80 -12.19
CA ILE A 184 9.21 -6.31 -11.63
C ILE A 184 8.91 -7.57 -10.83
N HIS A 185 9.36 -8.72 -11.32
CA HIS A 185 9.15 -10.01 -10.66
C HIS A 185 10.08 -10.21 -9.46
N ASP A 186 11.33 -9.80 -9.60
CA ASP A 186 12.35 -9.90 -8.55
C ASP A 186 12.62 -8.54 -7.92
N MET A 187 11.77 -8.18 -6.96
CA MET A 187 11.95 -6.94 -6.20
C MET A 187 13.21 -6.95 -5.33
N GLY A 188 13.61 -8.11 -4.80
CA GLY A 188 14.86 -8.24 -4.04
C GLY A 188 16.07 -7.82 -4.87
N LYS A 189 16.13 -8.23 -6.14
CA LYS A 189 17.17 -7.79 -7.07
C LYS A 189 17.07 -6.29 -7.40
N ALA A 190 15.86 -5.78 -7.58
CA ALA A 190 15.65 -4.37 -7.90
C ALA A 190 16.05 -3.42 -6.75
N TYR A 191 15.96 -3.88 -5.51
CA TYR A 191 16.39 -3.12 -4.32
C TYR A 191 17.91 -3.21 -4.04
N ARG A 192 18.63 -4.15 -4.65
CA ARG A 192 20.09 -4.27 -4.56
C ARG A 192 20.80 -3.21 -5.39
#